data_7817d1752b6b9fd4a018885de4127a2c
#
_entry.id   7817d1752b6b9fd4a018885de4127a2c
#
_cell.length_a   1.000
_cell.length_b   1.000
_cell.length_c   1.000
_cell.angle_alpha   90.00
_cell.angle_beta   90.00
_cell.angle_gamma   90.00
#
_symmetry.space_group_name_H-M   'P 1'
#
loop_
_entity.id
_entity.type
_entity.pdbx_description
1 polymer ?
#
loop_
_entity_poly.entity_id
_entity_poly.type
_entity_poly.pdbx_seq_one_letter_code
_entity_poly.pdbx_strand_id
1 'polypeptide(L)'
;MIDKLDKKECCGCNVCGDACPKGAITFFEDNEGFLYPSINKEFCIKCNICEKVCPVINIDALKRNDFEHPHCFAAIHRNLQVRFDSTSGGAFSAFAKKAYSEKAYVGGAIWNKDWSVSEYISNNKDDIEKLRSSKYIQSNAIGFYASVKKILQDGEKVLLCGTPCQIAALKSYLKKDYENLITLDFICMYVNSPKVWHKYIEFLEEKYSSKVIYLSLIHI
;
A
#
# COMPACT_ATOMS: atom_id res chain seq x y z
N MET A 1 15.72 1.10 18.11
CA MET A 1 15.80 0.90 16.66
C MET A 1 14.69 -0.07 16.27
N ILE A 2 14.25 -0.08 15.03
CA ILE A 2 13.09 -0.86 14.58
C ILE A 2 13.21 -2.37 14.80
N ASP A 3 14.42 -2.89 14.98
CA ASP A 3 14.72 -4.27 15.36
C ASP A 3 14.25 -4.67 16.77
N LYS A 4 13.77 -3.71 17.57
CA LYS A 4 13.16 -3.96 18.89
C LYS A 4 11.66 -4.25 18.82
N LEU A 5 11.03 -3.95 17.68
CA LEU A 5 9.62 -4.25 17.47
C LEU A 5 9.45 -5.77 17.34
N ASP A 6 8.52 -6.36 18.10
CA ASP A 6 8.19 -7.77 17.90
C ASP A 6 7.70 -7.97 16.45
N LYS A 7 8.22 -9.02 15.83
CA LYS A 7 7.83 -9.43 14.47
C LYS A 7 6.30 -9.55 14.32
N LYS A 8 5.62 -10.03 15.37
CA LYS A 8 4.16 -10.18 15.38
C LYS A 8 3.39 -8.86 15.33
N GLU A 9 4.01 -7.78 15.76
CA GLU A 9 3.41 -6.45 15.76
C GLU A 9 3.71 -5.68 14.47
N CYS A 10 4.75 -6.08 13.72
CA CYS A 10 5.14 -5.40 12.50
C CYS A 10 4.07 -5.57 11.40
N CYS A 11 3.45 -4.48 10.98
CA CYS A 11 2.45 -4.48 9.90
C CYS A 11 3.04 -4.57 8.48
N GLY A 12 4.37 -4.68 8.34
CA GLY A 12 5.03 -4.86 7.05
C GLY A 12 4.93 -3.69 6.07
N CYS A 13 4.67 -2.47 6.54
CA CYS A 13 4.46 -1.30 5.68
C CYS A 13 5.71 -0.76 4.97
N ASN A 14 6.91 -1.25 5.31
CA ASN A 14 8.22 -0.88 4.76
C ASN A 14 8.68 0.59 4.98
N VAL A 15 7.92 1.45 5.62
CA VAL A 15 8.24 2.88 5.76
C VAL A 15 9.59 3.17 6.45
N CYS A 16 10.01 2.28 7.36
CA CYS A 16 11.28 2.41 8.08
C CYS A 16 12.50 2.36 7.13
N GLY A 17 12.41 1.64 6.02
CA GLY A 17 13.44 1.60 4.98
C GLY A 17 13.58 2.95 4.28
N ASP A 18 12.48 3.48 3.77
CA ASP A 18 12.44 4.79 3.09
C ASP A 18 12.88 5.94 4.01
N ALA A 19 12.59 5.81 5.30
CA ALA A 19 12.96 6.83 6.28
C ALA A 19 14.43 6.79 6.72
N CYS A 20 15.18 5.73 6.38
CA CYS A 20 16.55 5.58 6.81
C CYS A 20 17.52 6.44 5.99
N PRO A 21 18.11 7.52 6.54
CA PRO A 21 18.96 8.43 5.76
C PRO A 21 20.30 7.81 5.31
N LYS A 22 20.64 6.64 5.86
CA LYS A 22 21.86 5.89 5.54
C LYS A 22 21.59 4.61 4.75
N GLY A 23 20.32 4.32 4.40
CA GLY A 23 19.99 3.06 3.73
C GLY A 23 20.37 1.82 4.54
N ALA A 24 20.46 1.95 5.87
CA ALA A 24 20.89 0.87 6.75
C ALA A 24 19.79 -0.17 7.03
N ILE A 25 18.58 0.00 6.46
CA ILE A 25 17.47 -0.93 6.63
C ILE A 25 17.20 -1.62 5.31
N THR A 26 17.34 -2.93 5.31
CA THR A 26 16.96 -3.83 4.23
C THR A 26 15.75 -4.66 4.67
N PHE A 27 15.14 -5.36 3.73
CA PHE A 27 14.01 -6.23 4.03
C PHE A 27 14.36 -7.66 3.61
N PHE A 28 13.98 -8.60 4.42
CA PHE A 28 14.17 -10.03 4.15
C PHE A 28 12.82 -10.76 4.26
N GLU A 29 12.70 -11.79 3.47
CA GLU A 29 11.55 -12.69 3.55
C GLU A 29 11.74 -13.70 4.69
N ASP A 30 10.71 -13.89 5.47
CA ASP A 30 10.69 -14.96 6.45
C ASP A 30 10.27 -16.32 5.82
N ASN A 31 10.12 -17.33 6.66
CA ASN A 31 9.71 -18.67 6.20
C ASN A 31 8.34 -18.71 5.52
N GLU A 32 7.50 -17.72 5.77
CA GLU A 32 6.17 -17.57 5.18
C GLU A 32 6.14 -16.58 4.00
N GLY A 33 7.27 -15.94 3.68
CA GLY A 33 7.41 -14.98 2.59
C GLY A 33 7.00 -13.55 2.94
N PHE A 34 6.79 -13.24 4.22
CA PHE A 34 6.56 -11.86 4.62
C PHE A 34 7.86 -11.08 4.71
N LEU A 35 7.82 -9.82 4.26
CA LEU A 35 8.94 -8.89 4.30
C LEU A 35 9.05 -8.20 5.66
N TYR A 36 10.18 -8.42 6.33
CA TYR A 36 10.50 -7.78 7.61
C TYR A 36 11.79 -6.94 7.53
N PRO A 37 11.89 -5.83 8.29
CA PRO A 37 13.08 -4.99 8.29
C PRO A 37 14.25 -5.66 9.02
N SER A 38 15.44 -5.50 8.47
CA SER A 38 16.73 -5.86 9.10
C SER A 38 17.65 -4.65 9.08
N ILE A 39 18.39 -4.43 10.16
CA ILE A 39 19.30 -3.29 10.30
C ILE A 39 20.74 -3.75 10.09
N ASN A 40 21.40 -3.18 9.08
CA ASN A 40 22.84 -3.26 8.98
C ASN A 40 23.48 -2.32 10.02
N LYS A 41 24.09 -2.91 11.06
CA LYS A 41 24.67 -2.17 12.19
C LYS A 41 25.88 -1.33 11.82
N GLU A 42 26.57 -1.67 10.73
CA GLU A 42 27.76 -0.92 10.26
C GLU A 42 27.36 0.43 9.67
N PHE A 43 26.23 0.50 8.97
CA PHE A 43 25.72 1.73 8.38
C PHE A 43 24.78 2.50 9.30
N CYS A 44 24.29 1.87 10.37
CA CYS A 44 23.31 2.46 11.27
C CYS A 44 23.94 3.50 12.21
N ILE A 45 23.57 4.75 12.05
CA ILE A 45 23.98 5.88 12.91
C ILE A 45 23.14 6.06 14.18
N LYS A 46 22.25 5.14 14.50
CA LYS A 46 21.36 5.13 15.69
C LYS A 46 20.50 6.39 15.86
N CYS A 47 20.06 7.01 14.76
CA CYS A 47 19.26 8.26 14.79
C CYS A 47 17.80 8.05 15.19
N ASN A 48 17.32 6.81 15.32
CA ASN A 48 15.96 6.41 15.70
C ASN A 48 14.83 6.96 14.79
N ILE A 49 15.13 7.43 13.57
CA ILE A 49 14.12 7.91 12.64
C ILE A 49 13.16 6.78 12.27
N CYS A 50 13.65 5.54 12.11
CA CYS A 50 12.84 4.37 11.81
C CYS A 50 11.77 4.06 12.86
N GLU A 51 12.05 4.31 14.15
CA GLU A 51 11.05 4.20 15.22
C GLU A 51 10.03 5.34 15.14
N LYS A 52 10.49 6.57 14.89
CA LYS A 52 9.63 7.76 14.84
C LYS A 52 8.60 7.72 13.70
N VAL A 53 8.90 7.03 12.60
CA VAL A 53 7.96 6.88 11.48
C VAL A 53 7.12 5.62 11.56
N CYS A 54 7.41 4.70 12.47
CA CYS A 54 6.68 3.44 12.59
C CYS A 54 5.26 3.67 13.13
N PRO A 55 4.20 3.34 12.36
CA PRO A 55 2.83 3.56 12.82
C PRO A 55 2.44 2.66 13.98
N VAL A 56 3.10 1.50 14.13
CA VAL A 56 2.84 0.58 15.24
C VAL A 56 3.44 1.08 16.54
N ILE A 57 4.71 1.51 16.51
CA ILE A 57 5.39 2.05 17.70
C ILE A 57 4.71 3.34 18.21
N ASN A 58 4.16 4.14 17.28
CA ASN A 58 3.58 5.44 17.59
C ASN A 58 2.05 5.44 17.47
N ILE A 59 1.40 4.31 17.69
CA ILE A 59 -0.04 4.18 17.46
C ILE A 59 -0.89 5.19 18.25
N ASP A 60 -0.48 5.54 19.46
CA ASP A 60 -1.17 6.52 20.30
C ASP A 60 -0.96 7.97 19.85
N ALA A 61 0.12 8.22 19.12
CA ALA A 61 0.45 9.54 18.57
C ALA A 61 -0.05 9.72 17.12
N LEU A 62 -0.67 8.71 16.53
CA LEU A 62 -1.22 8.81 15.18
C LEU A 62 -2.36 9.82 15.16
N LYS A 63 -2.23 10.78 14.24
CA LYS A 63 -3.29 11.74 13.97
C LYS A 63 -4.50 11.00 13.40
N ARG A 64 -5.58 10.91 14.16
CA ARG A 64 -6.85 10.30 13.75
C ARG A 64 -7.78 11.39 13.20
N ASN A 65 -8.66 10.99 12.29
CA ASN A 65 -9.75 11.85 11.86
C ASN A 65 -10.90 11.66 12.85
N ASP A 66 -10.84 12.38 13.95
CA ASP A 66 -11.89 12.34 14.96
C ASP A 66 -12.98 13.34 14.56
N PHE A 67 -13.92 12.90 13.74
CA PHE A 67 -15.14 13.63 13.46
C PHE A 67 -16.18 13.23 14.51
N GLU A 68 -16.71 14.20 15.21
CA GLU A 68 -17.81 13.98 16.15
C GLU A 68 -19.03 13.35 15.44
N HIS A 69 -19.28 13.78 14.20
CA HIS A 69 -20.32 13.24 13.32
C HIS A 69 -19.74 12.95 11.93
N PRO A 70 -19.23 11.75 11.68
CA PRO A 70 -18.74 11.38 10.36
C PRO A 70 -19.91 11.28 9.37
N HIS A 71 -19.71 11.82 8.16
CA HIS A 71 -20.68 11.65 7.08
C HIS A 71 -20.56 10.24 6.49
N CYS A 72 -21.67 9.50 6.48
CA CYS A 72 -21.73 8.15 5.92
C CYS A 72 -22.53 8.16 4.61
N PHE A 73 -21.97 7.54 3.58
CA PHE A 73 -22.59 7.44 2.27
C PHE A 73 -22.59 6.00 1.77
N ALA A 74 -23.71 5.58 1.17
CA ALA A 74 -23.75 4.38 0.35
C ALA A 74 -23.60 4.81 -1.12
N ALA A 75 -22.59 4.31 -1.82
CA ALA A 75 -22.29 4.72 -3.19
C ALA A 75 -21.97 3.52 -4.08
N ILE A 76 -22.47 3.57 -5.31
CA ILE A 76 -22.14 2.62 -6.36
C ILE A 76 -21.78 3.37 -7.64
N HIS A 77 -20.83 2.87 -8.41
CA HIS A 77 -20.47 3.43 -9.70
C HIS A 77 -21.60 3.19 -10.72
N ARG A 78 -21.99 4.22 -11.49
CA ARG A 78 -23.09 4.15 -12.47
C ARG A 78 -22.78 3.20 -13.63
N ASN A 79 -21.54 3.15 -14.09
CA ASN A 79 -21.12 2.25 -15.15
C ASN A 79 -21.01 0.82 -14.59
N LEU A 80 -21.81 -0.09 -15.15
CA LEU A 80 -21.89 -1.49 -14.73
C LEU A 80 -20.57 -2.24 -14.94
N GLN A 81 -19.84 -1.97 -16.03
CA GLN A 81 -18.54 -2.61 -16.29
C GLN A 81 -17.52 -2.24 -15.22
N VAL A 82 -17.39 -0.95 -14.89
CA VAL A 82 -16.50 -0.48 -13.82
C VAL A 82 -16.86 -1.12 -12.49
N ARG A 83 -18.16 -1.29 -12.21
CA ARG A 83 -18.64 -1.93 -10.99
C ARG A 83 -18.32 -3.43 -10.97
N PHE A 84 -18.50 -4.11 -12.10
CA PHE A 84 -18.14 -5.52 -12.27
C PHE A 84 -16.64 -5.76 -12.08
N ASP A 85 -15.79 -4.89 -12.65
CA ASP A 85 -14.34 -4.98 -12.54
C ASP A 85 -13.81 -4.51 -11.16
N SER A 86 -14.68 -4.06 -10.27
CA SER A 86 -14.31 -3.58 -8.93
C SER A 86 -14.69 -4.60 -7.87
N THR A 87 -13.90 -4.66 -6.78
CA THR A 87 -14.19 -5.56 -5.65
C THR A 87 -15.51 -5.22 -4.93
N SER A 88 -15.98 -3.97 -5.03
CA SER A 88 -17.17 -3.47 -4.35
C SER A 88 -17.89 -2.46 -5.25
N GLY A 89 -18.48 -1.41 -4.70
CA GLY A 89 -19.28 -0.43 -5.44
C GLY A 89 -18.54 0.41 -6.49
N GLY A 90 -17.20 0.32 -6.59
CA GLY A 90 -16.39 1.04 -7.57
C GLY A 90 -16.05 2.48 -7.17
N ALA A 91 -16.15 2.82 -5.89
CA ALA A 91 -15.85 4.16 -5.37
C ALA A 91 -14.42 4.61 -5.70
N PHE A 92 -13.40 3.74 -5.52
CA PHE A 92 -12.03 4.03 -5.92
C PHE A 92 -11.93 4.52 -7.36
N SER A 93 -12.60 3.82 -8.30
CA SER A 93 -12.56 4.18 -9.72
C SER A 93 -13.16 5.57 -10.00
N ALA A 94 -14.18 5.97 -9.25
CA ALA A 94 -14.77 7.32 -9.37
C ALA A 94 -13.78 8.40 -8.88
N PHE A 95 -13.13 8.20 -7.73
CA PHE A 95 -12.12 9.11 -7.20
C PHE A 95 -10.88 9.18 -8.10
N ALA A 96 -10.36 8.03 -8.55
CA ALA A 96 -9.21 7.97 -9.43
C ALA A 96 -9.47 8.68 -10.78
N LYS A 97 -10.65 8.46 -11.38
CA LYS A 97 -11.06 9.16 -12.62
C LYS A 97 -11.09 10.68 -12.41
N LYS A 98 -11.62 11.15 -11.28
CA LYS A 98 -11.63 12.58 -10.95
C LYS A 98 -10.20 13.10 -10.77
N ALA A 99 -9.34 12.39 -10.04
CA ALA A 99 -7.94 12.76 -9.84
C ALA A 99 -7.18 12.86 -11.17
N TYR A 100 -7.28 11.87 -12.05
CA TYR A 100 -6.67 11.93 -13.38
C TYR A 100 -7.20 13.06 -14.25
N SER A 101 -8.49 13.42 -14.13
CA SER A 101 -9.04 14.59 -14.86
C SER A 101 -8.42 15.92 -14.39
N GLU A 102 -7.87 15.95 -13.18
CA GLU A 102 -7.13 17.07 -12.60
C GLU A 102 -5.61 16.91 -12.75
N LYS A 103 -5.15 15.98 -13.58
CA LYS A 103 -3.74 15.66 -13.81
C LYS A 103 -3.00 15.18 -12.55
N ALA A 104 -3.72 14.69 -11.55
CA ALA A 104 -3.14 14.18 -10.33
C ALA A 104 -2.48 12.80 -10.56
N TYR A 105 -1.50 12.49 -9.73
CA TYR A 105 -0.97 11.14 -9.58
C TYR A 105 -1.94 10.30 -8.75
N VAL A 106 -2.13 9.05 -9.14
CA VAL A 106 -2.94 8.09 -8.39
C VAL A 106 -2.06 6.92 -8.00
N GLY A 107 -2.07 6.58 -6.72
CA GLY A 107 -1.25 5.50 -6.16
C GLY A 107 -2.07 4.45 -5.43
N GLY A 108 -1.53 3.24 -5.38
CA GLY A 108 -2.08 2.07 -4.70
C GLY A 108 -1.38 0.79 -5.12
N ALA A 109 -1.89 -0.33 -4.63
CA ALA A 109 -1.31 -1.64 -4.89
C ALA A 109 -1.63 -2.15 -6.31
N ILE A 110 -0.64 -2.77 -6.97
CA ILE A 110 -0.78 -3.43 -8.27
C ILE A 110 -0.27 -4.87 -8.22
N TRP A 111 -0.79 -5.73 -9.09
CA TRP A 111 -0.19 -7.01 -9.39
C TRP A 111 1.04 -6.86 -10.28
N ASN A 112 2.12 -7.53 -9.91
CA ASN A 112 3.28 -7.73 -10.77
C ASN A 112 3.08 -8.95 -11.68
N LYS A 113 3.96 -9.12 -12.66
CA LYS A 113 3.88 -10.25 -13.62
C LYS A 113 4.06 -11.63 -12.97
N ASP A 114 4.72 -11.68 -11.85
CA ASP A 114 4.97 -12.88 -11.03
C ASP A 114 3.90 -13.11 -9.96
N TRP A 115 2.78 -12.40 -10.04
CA TRP A 115 1.70 -12.43 -9.04
C TRP A 115 2.11 -11.98 -7.63
N SER A 116 3.23 -11.31 -7.48
CA SER A 116 3.52 -10.51 -6.29
C SER A 116 2.77 -9.16 -6.34
N VAL A 117 2.73 -8.44 -5.22
CA VAL A 117 2.09 -7.12 -5.14
C VAL A 117 3.10 -6.06 -4.75
N SER A 118 3.07 -4.92 -5.43
CA SER A 118 3.84 -3.74 -5.07
C SER A 118 2.98 -2.49 -5.04
N GLU A 119 3.44 -1.49 -4.28
CA GLU A 119 2.85 -0.15 -4.36
C GLU A 119 3.35 0.56 -5.61
N TYR A 120 2.44 1.25 -6.27
CA TYR A 120 2.66 1.92 -7.54
C TYR A 120 1.98 3.29 -7.55
N ILE A 121 2.56 4.26 -8.27
CA ILE A 121 1.99 5.59 -8.45
C ILE A 121 2.22 6.08 -9.87
N SER A 122 1.20 6.64 -10.49
CA SER A 122 1.25 7.13 -11.88
C SER A 122 0.25 8.25 -12.12
N ASN A 123 0.54 9.14 -13.06
CA ASN A 123 -0.40 10.12 -13.59
C ASN A 123 -1.01 9.68 -14.96
N ASN A 124 -0.72 8.46 -15.40
CA ASN A 124 -1.33 7.89 -16.59
C ASN A 124 -2.70 7.30 -16.25
N LYS A 125 -3.77 7.86 -16.84
CA LYS A 125 -5.16 7.42 -16.64
C LYS A 125 -5.41 5.95 -17.00
N ASP A 126 -4.63 5.38 -17.93
CA ASP A 126 -4.79 4.01 -18.38
C ASP A 126 -4.32 2.98 -17.31
N ASP A 127 -3.58 3.44 -16.30
CA ASP A 127 -3.15 2.61 -15.18
C ASP A 127 -4.25 2.37 -14.12
N ILE A 128 -5.43 2.98 -14.29
CA ILE A 128 -6.55 2.79 -13.35
C ILE A 128 -6.95 1.31 -13.22
N GLU A 129 -6.85 0.54 -14.30
CA GLU A 129 -7.20 -0.89 -14.30
C GLU A 129 -6.21 -1.71 -13.45
N LYS A 130 -4.92 -1.37 -13.45
CA LYS A 130 -3.91 -2.02 -12.62
C LYS A 130 -4.15 -1.76 -11.13
N LEU A 131 -4.59 -0.54 -10.80
CA LEU A 131 -4.85 -0.09 -9.42
C LEU A 131 -6.18 -0.60 -8.86
N ARG A 132 -7.14 -0.91 -9.74
CA ARG A 132 -8.46 -1.42 -9.36
C ARG A 132 -8.38 -2.80 -8.71
N SER A 133 -9.36 -3.14 -7.92
CA SER A 133 -9.52 -4.41 -7.21
C SER A 133 -8.55 -4.62 -6.05
N SER A 134 -8.98 -5.37 -5.05
CA SER A 134 -8.19 -5.68 -3.85
C SER A 134 -7.16 -6.77 -4.14
N LYS A 135 -5.97 -6.61 -3.56
CA LYS A 135 -4.88 -7.56 -3.57
C LYS A 135 -4.65 -8.04 -2.13
N TYR A 136 -5.01 -9.28 -1.83
CA TYR A 136 -5.07 -9.80 -0.45
C TYR A 136 -3.76 -10.43 0.02
N ILE A 137 -2.62 -9.94 -0.43
CA ILE A 137 -1.27 -10.33 0.03
C ILE A 137 -0.47 -9.10 0.42
N GLN A 138 0.61 -9.29 1.17
CA GLN A 138 1.51 -8.19 1.51
C GLN A 138 2.06 -7.54 0.23
N SER A 139 1.93 -6.21 0.13
CA SER A 139 2.54 -5.43 -0.93
C SER A 139 3.95 -4.95 -0.55
N ASN A 140 4.85 -4.91 -1.52
CA ASN A 140 6.15 -4.28 -1.37
C ASN A 140 6.02 -2.76 -1.59
N ALA A 141 6.31 -1.98 -0.55
CA ALA A 141 6.26 -0.51 -0.57
C ALA A 141 7.65 0.15 -0.46
N ILE A 142 8.73 -0.60 -0.70
CA ILE A 142 10.10 -0.09 -0.64
C ILE A 142 10.30 0.99 -1.71
N GLY A 143 10.73 2.19 -1.29
CA GLY A 143 10.93 3.36 -2.16
C GLY A 143 9.64 4.13 -2.52
N PHE A 144 8.47 3.60 -2.15
CA PHE A 144 7.20 4.18 -2.52
C PHE A 144 6.91 5.50 -1.81
N TYR A 145 7.12 5.56 -0.49
CA TYR A 145 6.86 6.78 0.29
C TYR A 145 7.80 7.92 -0.09
N ALA A 146 9.04 7.59 -0.44
CA ALA A 146 10.00 8.57 -0.95
C ALA A 146 9.54 9.15 -2.31
N SER A 147 9.03 8.31 -3.20
CA SER A 147 8.47 8.73 -4.50
C SER A 147 7.25 9.62 -4.32
N VAL A 148 6.29 9.25 -3.46
CA VAL A 148 5.11 10.07 -3.15
C VAL A 148 5.53 11.42 -2.59
N LYS A 149 6.47 11.45 -1.64
CA LYS A 149 6.96 12.71 -1.04
C LYS A 149 7.57 13.63 -2.09
N LYS A 150 8.36 13.09 -3.01
CA LYS A 150 8.96 13.88 -4.10
C LYS A 150 7.88 14.51 -4.98
N ILE A 151 6.89 13.74 -5.44
CA ILE A 151 5.78 14.22 -6.25
C ILE A 151 5.03 15.36 -5.54
N LEU A 152 4.75 15.21 -4.23
CA LEU A 152 4.09 16.23 -3.44
C LEU A 152 4.95 17.51 -3.29
N GLN A 153 6.27 17.36 -3.15
CA GLN A 153 7.21 18.49 -3.07
C GLN A 153 7.36 19.24 -4.39
N ASP A 154 7.20 18.54 -5.51
CA ASP A 154 7.16 19.11 -6.85
C ASP A 154 5.84 19.88 -7.12
N GLY A 155 4.93 19.92 -6.12
CA GLY A 155 3.65 20.66 -6.21
C GLY A 155 2.52 19.88 -6.89
N GLU A 156 2.77 18.64 -7.28
CA GLU A 156 1.79 17.80 -7.97
C GLU A 156 0.72 17.29 -7.00
N LYS A 157 -0.50 17.10 -7.51
CA LYS A 157 -1.60 16.49 -6.75
C LYS A 157 -1.45 14.99 -6.68
N VAL A 158 -1.77 14.41 -5.52
CA VAL A 158 -1.72 12.96 -5.29
C VAL A 158 -3.02 12.47 -4.68
N LEU A 159 -3.58 11.40 -5.23
CA LEU A 159 -4.59 10.55 -4.62
C LEU A 159 -3.95 9.21 -4.28
N LEU A 160 -3.87 8.86 -3.01
CA LEU A 160 -3.32 7.58 -2.58
C LEU A 160 -4.39 6.71 -1.94
N CYS A 161 -4.51 5.46 -2.41
CA CYS A 161 -5.38 4.45 -1.82
C CYS A 161 -4.54 3.33 -1.21
N GLY A 162 -4.78 2.99 0.06
CA GLY A 162 -4.01 1.96 0.75
C GLY A 162 -4.70 1.42 1.97
N THR A 163 -4.06 0.47 2.65
CA THR A 163 -4.52 0.00 3.96
C THR A 163 -4.30 1.07 5.03
N PRO A 164 -5.04 1.03 6.16
CA PRO A 164 -4.88 2.02 7.23
C PRO A 164 -3.44 2.14 7.73
N CYS A 165 -2.71 1.02 7.85
CA CYS A 165 -1.30 1.03 8.26
C CYS A 165 -0.38 1.70 7.22
N GLN A 166 -0.65 1.54 5.93
CA GLN A 166 0.10 2.20 4.86
C GLN A 166 -0.16 3.72 4.83
N ILE A 167 -1.42 4.12 4.99
CA ILE A 167 -1.78 5.55 5.05
C ILE A 167 -1.18 6.20 6.32
N ALA A 168 -1.24 5.52 7.46
CA ALA A 168 -0.60 5.98 8.70
C ALA A 168 0.93 6.11 8.53
N ALA A 169 1.56 5.11 7.89
CA ALA A 169 2.98 5.13 7.56
C ALA A 169 3.35 6.32 6.67
N LEU A 170 2.57 6.58 5.61
CA LEU A 170 2.77 7.74 4.74
C LEU A 170 2.70 9.05 5.54
N LYS A 171 1.65 9.25 6.34
CA LYS A 171 1.48 10.46 7.15
C LYS A 171 2.64 10.67 8.12
N SER A 172 3.10 9.58 8.77
CA SER A 172 4.26 9.61 9.67
C SER A 172 5.56 9.94 8.93
N TYR A 173 5.73 9.44 7.71
CA TYR A 173 6.89 9.72 6.85
C TYR A 173 6.92 11.17 6.36
N LEU A 174 5.78 11.73 5.97
CA LEU A 174 5.65 13.09 5.47
C LEU A 174 5.86 14.14 6.57
N LYS A 175 5.49 13.84 7.82
CA LYS A 175 5.65 14.69 9.02
C LYS A 175 4.86 16.01 8.99
N LYS A 176 4.15 16.31 7.93
CA LYS A 176 3.29 17.49 7.77
C LYS A 176 2.12 17.15 6.86
N ASP A 177 1.08 17.94 6.97
CA ASP A 177 -0.04 17.85 6.04
C ASP A 177 0.33 18.51 4.70
N TYR A 178 -0.19 17.96 3.62
CA TYR A 178 -0.04 18.47 2.25
C TYR A 178 -1.43 18.72 1.68
N GLU A 179 -1.73 19.96 1.28
CA GLU A 179 -3.01 20.33 0.69
C GLU A 179 -3.28 19.62 -0.66
N ASN A 180 -2.20 19.22 -1.35
CA ASN A 180 -2.24 18.50 -2.61
C ASN A 180 -2.26 16.97 -2.45
N LEU A 181 -2.51 16.44 -1.22
CA LEU A 181 -2.63 15.01 -0.94
C LEU A 181 -4.04 14.65 -0.49
N ILE A 182 -4.65 13.71 -1.20
CA ILE A 182 -5.89 13.03 -0.76
C ILE A 182 -5.54 11.58 -0.47
N THR A 183 -5.94 11.09 0.69
CA THR A 183 -5.76 9.68 1.07
C THR A 183 -7.12 8.98 1.17
N LEU A 184 -7.18 7.78 0.64
CA LEU A 184 -8.30 6.84 0.80
C LEU A 184 -7.76 5.61 1.51
N ASP A 185 -8.33 5.27 2.64
CA ASP A 185 -8.07 3.99 3.27
C ASP A 185 -9.34 3.14 3.28
N PHE A 186 -9.17 1.84 3.34
CA PHE A 186 -10.25 0.87 3.36
C PHE A 186 -10.07 -0.07 4.56
N ILE A 187 -11.17 -0.62 5.07
CA ILE A 187 -11.12 -1.58 6.17
C ILE A 187 -10.27 -2.78 5.75
N CYS A 188 -9.20 -3.02 6.49
CA CYS A 188 -8.29 -4.13 6.28
C CYS A 188 -8.20 -4.98 7.55
N MET A 189 -8.50 -6.26 7.44
CA MET A 189 -8.42 -7.21 8.56
C MET A 189 -7.02 -7.83 8.65
N TYR A 190 -6.48 -8.30 7.51
CA TYR A 190 -5.17 -8.97 7.39
C TYR A 190 -4.76 -9.10 5.92
N VAL A 191 -3.53 -9.56 5.71
CA VAL A 191 -3.00 -9.97 4.41
C VAL A 191 -2.51 -11.42 4.50
N ASN A 192 -2.66 -12.16 3.41
CA ASN A 192 -2.19 -13.53 3.32
C ASN A 192 -0.67 -13.57 3.11
N SER A 193 -0.08 -14.74 3.46
CA SER A 193 1.32 -15.02 3.21
C SER A 193 1.63 -14.99 1.70
N PRO A 194 2.62 -14.22 1.26
CA PRO A 194 3.04 -14.24 -0.14
C PRO A 194 3.49 -15.61 -0.61
N LYS A 195 4.18 -16.38 0.23
CA LYS A 195 4.65 -17.72 -0.12
C LYS A 195 3.51 -18.73 -0.28
N VAL A 196 2.50 -18.68 0.60
CA VAL A 196 1.29 -19.52 0.45
C VAL A 196 0.56 -19.16 -0.84
N TRP A 197 0.47 -17.85 -1.14
CA TRP A 197 -0.13 -17.38 -2.38
C TRP A 197 0.59 -17.91 -3.62
N HIS A 198 1.92 -17.78 -3.71
CA HIS A 198 2.69 -18.31 -4.83
C HIS A 198 2.54 -19.83 -4.98
N LYS A 199 2.58 -20.59 -3.88
CA LYS A 199 2.31 -22.03 -3.92
C LYS A 199 0.90 -22.35 -4.41
N TYR A 200 -0.08 -21.54 -4.09
CA TYR A 200 -1.44 -21.72 -4.60
C TYR A 200 -1.51 -21.49 -6.12
N ILE A 201 -0.82 -20.46 -6.63
CA ILE A 201 -0.72 -20.22 -8.08
C ILE A 201 -0.04 -21.41 -8.76
N GLU A 202 1.11 -21.88 -8.25
CA GLU A 202 1.82 -23.06 -8.76
C GLU A 202 0.89 -24.29 -8.79
N PHE A 203 0.18 -24.56 -7.70
CA PHE A 203 -0.78 -25.65 -7.63
C PHE A 203 -1.87 -25.54 -8.71
N LEU A 204 -2.42 -24.36 -8.97
CA LEU A 204 -3.42 -24.15 -10.01
C LEU A 204 -2.83 -24.40 -11.40
N GLU A 205 -1.64 -23.87 -11.68
CA GLU A 205 -0.94 -24.05 -12.95
C GLU A 205 -0.64 -25.51 -13.23
N GLU A 206 -0.18 -26.27 -12.23
CA GLU A 206 0.06 -27.72 -12.34
C GLU A 206 -1.25 -28.47 -12.56
N LYS A 207 -2.27 -28.21 -11.74
CA LYS A 207 -3.56 -28.90 -11.81
C LYS A 207 -4.26 -28.75 -13.16
N TYR A 208 -4.17 -27.57 -13.75
CA TYR A 208 -4.83 -27.27 -15.03
C TYR A 208 -3.87 -27.30 -16.23
N SER A 209 -2.59 -27.64 -16.02
CA SER A 209 -1.53 -27.64 -17.05
C SER A 209 -1.53 -26.36 -17.90
N SER A 210 -1.77 -25.22 -17.26
CA SER A 210 -1.94 -23.92 -17.90
C SER A 210 -1.44 -22.80 -16.99
N LYS A 211 -0.97 -21.70 -17.61
CA LYS A 211 -0.57 -20.51 -16.85
C LYS A 211 -1.77 -19.71 -16.36
N VAL A 212 -1.68 -19.17 -15.16
CA VAL A 212 -2.66 -18.21 -14.62
C VAL A 212 -2.46 -16.88 -15.34
N ILE A 213 -3.51 -16.41 -16.05
CA ILE A 213 -3.49 -15.17 -16.81
C ILE A 213 -4.39 -14.09 -16.21
N TYR A 214 -5.33 -14.49 -15.37
CA TYR A 214 -6.28 -13.59 -14.72
C TYR A 214 -6.70 -14.15 -13.36
N LEU A 215 -6.84 -13.26 -12.40
CA LEU A 215 -7.31 -13.59 -11.05
C LEU A 215 -8.50 -12.73 -10.68
N SER A 216 -9.58 -13.38 -10.33
CA SER A 216 -10.73 -12.74 -9.68
C SER A 216 -10.95 -13.37 -8.32
N LEU A 217 -10.83 -12.57 -7.28
CA LEU A 217 -11.10 -13.00 -5.90
C LEU A 217 -12.56 -12.77 -5.47
N ILE A 218 -13.40 -12.31 -6.39
CA ILE A 218 -14.81 -11.98 -6.15
C ILE A 218 -15.76 -13.01 -6.74
N HIS A 219 -15.33 -13.68 -7.80
CA HIS A 219 -16.16 -14.60 -8.58
C HIS A 219 -15.80 -16.07 -8.30
N ILE A 220 -15.49 -16.38 -7.05
CA ILE A 220 -15.28 -17.75 -6.59
C ILE A 220 -16.61 -18.37 -6.22
#